data_d25a67b9e6240f5de0b7280546874c34
#
_entry.id   d25a67b9e6240f5de0b7280546874c34
#
_cell.length_a   1.000
_cell.length_b   1.000
_cell.length_c   1.000
_cell.angle_alpha   90.00
_cell.angle_beta   90.00
_cell.angle_gamma   90.00
#
_symmetry.space_group_name_H-M   'P 1'
#
loop_
_entity.id
_entity.type
_entity.pdbx_description
1 polymer ?
#
loop_
_entity_poly.entity_id
_entity_poly.type
_entity_poly.pdbx_seq_one_letter_code
_entity_poly.pdbx_strand_id
1 'polypeptide(L)'
;MLQGKNAMKPIAADRRTLASLTNSKLNKSQQEAAKIILENTDRVMGLQGYAGTGKTYMLQEVEKIAHYKGYNLTGLAPTGKAVRALKDANIKARTLASFLMQYDGVAAGRGTDKGRFDMKQEYKRRLLVVDESSMIATRDMQKFLTIADQLNIRVL
;
A
#
# COMPACT_ATOMS: atom_id res chain seq x y z
N MET A 1 6.37 12.31 17.16
CA MET A 1 6.38 10.88 17.53
C MET A 1 6.15 10.04 16.29
N LEU A 2 7.07 9.17 15.93
CA LEU A 2 6.96 8.31 14.73
C LEU A 2 6.04 7.12 15.03
N GLN A 3 4.74 7.38 15.12
CA GLN A 3 3.75 6.33 15.29
C GLN A 3 3.77 5.39 14.07
N GLY A 4 3.90 4.10 14.31
CA GLY A 4 3.92 3.09 13.27
C GLY A 4 5.31 2.65 12.80
N LYS A 5 6.38 3.21 13.35
CA LYS A 5 7.75 2.71 13.09
C LYS A 5 7.93 1.33 13.71
N ASN A 6 8.44 0.37 12.94
CA ASN A 6 8.60 -1.04 13.35
C ASN A 6 7.29 -1.68 13.89
N ALA A 7 6.12 -1.18 13.46
CA ALA A 7 4.82 -1.64 13.94
C ALA A 7 4.32 -2.92 13.27
N MET A 8 4.97 -3.35 12.17
CA MET A 8 4.54 -4.44 11.31
C MET A 8 5.65 -5.49 11.16
N LYS A 9 5.24 -6.72 10.85
CA LYS A 9 6.18 -7.74 10.36
C LYS A 9 6.45 -7.49 8.87
N PRO A 10 7.67 -7.80 8.36
CA PRO A 10 7.94 -7.69 6.93
C PRO A 10 6.99 -8.61 6.13
N ILE A 11 6.64 -8.20 4.91
CA ILE A 11 5.87 -9.04 3.98
C ILE A 11 6.72 -10.23 3.56
N ALA A 12 7.96 -9.97 3.17
CA ALA A 12 8.95 -10.98 2.86
C ALA A 12 10.34 -10.51 3.31
N ALA A 13 11.06 -11.35 4.04
CA ALA A 13 12.43 -11.09 4.48
C ALA A 13 13.34 -12.31 4.26
N ASP A 14 12.76 -13.42 3.79
CA ASP A 14 13.55 -14.63 3.53
C ASP A 14 14.33 -14.52 2.22
N ARG A 15 15.60 -14.95 2.27
CA ARG A 15 16.55 -14.87 1.15
C ARG A 15 16.02 -15.52 -0.12
N ARG A 16 15.30 -16.64 -0.01
CA ARG A 16 14.78 -17.39 -1.15
C ARG A 16 13.72 -16.60 -1.92
N THR A 17 12.78 -16.00 -1.20
CA THR A 17 11.71 -15.18 -1.79
C THR A 17 12.29 -13.92 -2.43
N LEU A 18 13.22 -13.24 -1.75
CA LEU A 18 13.83 -12.02 -2.28
C LEU A 18 14.76 -12.29 -3.47
N ALA A 19 15.33 -13.48 -3.58
CA ALA A 19 16.12 -13.88 -4.75
C ALA A 19 15.31 -13.89 -6.05
N SER A 20 13.98 -14.03 -5.98
CA SER A 20 13.12 -13.95 -7.16
C SER A 20 13.14 -12.56 -7.81
N LEU A 21 13.40 -11.50 -7.05
CA LEU A 21 13.57 -10.15 -7.60
C LEU A 21 14.80 -10.04 -8.49
N THR A 22 15.90 -10.73 -8.15
CA THR A 22 17.13 -10.75 -8.96
C THR A 22 16.90 -11.40 -10.31
N ASN A 23 15.99 -12.38 -10.39
CA ASN A 23 15.62 -13.08 -11.61
C ASN A 23 14.48 -12.38 -12.38
N SER A 24 13.95 -11.27 -11.85
CA SER A 24 12.93 -10.48 -12.52
C SER A 24 13.53 -9.58 -13.61
N LYS A 25 12.68 -9.02 -14.46
CA LYS A 25 13.09 -8.04 -15.47
C LYS A 25 13.28 -6.63 -14.91
N LEU A 26 13.23 -6.47 -13.59
CA LEU A 26 13.48 -5.18 -12.92
C LEU A 26 14.96 -4.79 -13.03
N ASN A 27 15.23 -3.51 -13.23
CA ASN A 27 16.59 -3.00 -13.09
C ASN A 27 17.02 -2.99 -11.61
N LYS A 28 18.30 -2.79 -11.34
CA LYS A 28 18.86 -2.83 -9.97
C LYS A 28 18.13 -1.87 -9.01
N SER A 29 17.85 -0.64 -9.43
CA SER A 29 17.17 0.35 -8.61
C SER A 29 15.73 -0.08 -8.25
N GLN A 30 15.02 -0.65 -9.21
CA GLN A 30 13.68 -1.20 -9.00
C GLN A 30 13.70 -2.44 -8.09
N GLN A 31 14.69 -3.32 -8.24
CA GLN A 31 14.89 -4.47 -7.35
C GLN A 31 15.12 -4.04 -5.91
N GLU A 32 15.98 -3.04 -5.69
CA GLU A 32 16.25 -2.48 -4.36
C GLU A 32 15.00 -1.85 -3.75
N ALA A 33 14.26 -1.05 -4.53
CA ALA A 33 13.01 -0.45 -4.07
C ALA A 33 11.98 -1.51 -3.70
N ALA A 34 11.78 -2.53 -4.53
CA ALA A 34 10.88 -3.65 -4.25
C ALA A 34 11.28 -4.41 -2.98
N LYS A 35 12.58 -4.66 -2.80
CA LYS A 35 13.11 -5.30 -1.61
C LYS A 35 12.82 -4.47 -0.35
N ILE A 36 13.08 -3.17 -0.39
CA ILE A 36 12.81 -2.26 0.72
C ILE A 36 11.31 -2.30 1.09
N ILE A 37 10.42 -2.29 0.11
CA ILE A 37 8.96 -2.38 0.34
C ILE A 37 8.59 -3.69 1.04
N LEU A 38 9.14 -4.81 0.59
CA LEU A 38 8.80 -6.14 1.12
C LEU A 38 9.37 -6.37 2.52
N GLU A 39 10.56 -5.86 2.80
CA GLU A 39 11.23 -5.97 4.11
C GLU A 39 10.78 -4.91 5.12
N ASN A 40 10.07 -3.87 4.67
CA ASN A 40 9.67 -2.77 5.52
C ASN A 40 8.82 -3.23 6.69
N THR A 41 9.12 -2.72 7.87
CA THR A 41 8.38 -2.98 9.12
C THR A 41 7.59 -1.77 9.61
N ASP A 42 7.72 -0.64 8.96
CA ASP A 42 6.92 0.55 9.28
C ASP A 42 5.51 0.43 8.71
N ARG A 43 4.54 0.98 9.39
CA ARG A 43 3.15 0.98 8.93
C ARG A 43 2.96 1.88 7.71
N VAL A 44 3.63 3.01 7.65
CA VAL A 44 3.58 3.96 6.53
C VAL A 44 4.98 4.13 5.96
N MET A 45 5.10 3.98 4.67
CA MET A 45 6.33 4.15 3.92
C MET A 45 6.10 5.06 2.72
N GLY A 46 7.01 5.95 2.43
CA GLY A 46 7.01 6.75 1.22
C GLY A 46 8.04 6.25 0.22
N LEU A 47 7.64 6.13 -1.03
CA LEU A 47 8.55 5.85 -2.15
C LEU A 47 8.51 7.03 -3.12
N GLN A 48 9.65 7.67 -3.29
CA GLN A 48 9.80 8.74 -4.26
C GLN A 48 10.37 8.19 -5.56
N GLY A 49 9.73 8.53 -6.68
CA GLY A 49 10.22 8.20 -8.01
C GLY A 49 9.63 9.12 -9.05
N TYR A 50 10.43 9.45 -10.05
CA TYR A 50 9.98 10.29 -11.17
C TYR A 50 8.98 9.54 -12.07
N ALA A 51 8.16 10.28 -12.81
CA ALA A 51 7.29 9.71 -13.82
C ALA A 51 8.13 8.93 -14.87
N GLY A 52 7.61 7.80 -15.35
CA GLY A 52 8.28 6.99 -16.36
C GLY A 52 9.43 6.10 -15.84
N THR A 53 9.61 5.97 -14.52
CA THR A 53 10.65 5.10 -13.92
C THR A 53 10.24 3.63 -13.76
N GLY A 54 9.08 3.24 -14.29
CA GLY A 54 8.58 1.86 -14.20
C GLY A 54 8.07 1.47 -12.81
N LYS A 55 7.58 2.42 -12.02
CA LYS A 55 6.99 2.15 -10.69
C LYS A 55 5.87 1.12 -10.75
N THR A 56 4.98 1.24 -11.71
CA THR A 56 3.85 0.30 -11.88
C THR A 56 4.35 -1.12 -12.15
N TYR A 57 5.38 -1.26 -12.97
CA TYR A 57 5.98 -2.56 -13.26
C TYR A 57 6.68 -3.16 -12.03
N MET A 58 7.38 -2.34 -11.26
CA MET A 58 7.95 -2.75 -9.97
C MET A 58 6.85 -3.20 -8.99
N LEU A 59 5.74 -2.46 -8.91
CA LEU A 59 4.61 -2.80 -8.05
C LEU A 59 3.95 -4.12 -8.46
N GLN A 60 3.95 -4.49 -9.75
CA GLN A 60 3.50 -5.81 -10.19
C GLN A 60 4.34 -6.94 -9.59
N GLU A 61 5.67 -6.77 -9.56
CA GLU A 61 6.56 -7.78 -8.97
C GLU A 61 6.39 -7.84 -7.45
N VAL A 62 6.23 -6.69 -6.79
CA VAL A 62 5.89 -6.62 -5.35
C VAL A 62 4.57 -7.35 -5.07
N GLU A 63 3.54 -7.13 -5.89
CA GLU A 63 2.25 -7.79 -5.76
C GLU A 63 2.36 -9.31 -5.87
N LYS A 64 3.07 -9.83 -6.86
CA LYS A 64 3.28 -11.27 -7.03
C LYS A 64 3.91 -11.91 -5.79
N ILE A 65 4.96 -11.28 -5.25
CA ILE A 65 5.65 -11.79 -4.06
C ILE A 65 4.75 -11.65 -2.82
N ALA A 66 4.08 -10.52 -2.65
CA ALA A 66 3.15 -10.29 -1.56
C ALA A 66 2.01 -11.32 -1.59
N HIS A 67 1.43 -11.58 -2.75
CA HIS A 67 0.39 -12.59 -2.94
C HIS A 67 0.86 -13.99 -2.57
N TYR A 68 2.05 -14.37 -3.01
CA TYR A 68 2.67 -15.65 -2.61
C TYR A 68 2.84 -15.79 -1.09
N LYS A 69 3.08 -14.68 -0.38
CA LYS A 69 3.16 -14.62 1.08
C LYS A 69 1.80 -14.46 1.78
N GLY A 70 0.71 -14.52 1.05
CA GLY A 70 -0.65 -14.38 1.59
C GLY A 70 -1.09 -12.95 1.88
N TYR A 71 -0.41 -11.95 1.29
CA TYR A 71 -0.80 -10.56 1.32
C TYR A 71 -1.51 -10.15 0.04
N ASN A 72 -2.36 -9.13 0.12
CA ASN A 72 -2.99 -8.51 -1.03
C ASN A 72 -2.56 -7.05 -1.15
N LEU A 73 -2.21 -6.64 -2.36
CA LEU A 73 -1.92 -5.25 -2.69
C LEU A 73 -3.15 -4.60 -3.30
N THR A 74 -3.52 -3.42 -2.83
CA THR A 74 -4.63 -2.64 -3.38
C THR A 74 -4.16 -1.22 -3.62
N GLY A 75 -4.32 -0.73 -4.84
CA GLY A 75 -3.99 0.63 -5.23
C GLY A 75 -5.13 1.61 -4.91
N LEU A 76 -4.76 2.80 -4.44
CA LEU A 76 -5.63 3.95 -4.30
C LEU A 76 -5.05 5.08 -5.13
N ALA A 77 -5.88 5.76 -5.90
CA ALA A 77 -5.42 6.87 -6.73
C ALA A 77 -6.46 8.01 -6.76
N PRO A 78 -6.04 9.26 -6.99
CA PRO A 78 -6.95 10.41 -6.99
C PRO A 78 -7.89 10.45 -8.19
N THR A 79 -7.55 9.79 -9.30
CA THR A 79 -8.31 9.85 -10.56
C THR A 79 -8.67 8.48 -11.10
N GLY A 80 -9.76 8.40 -11.86
CA GLY A 80 -10.16 7.19 -12.57
C GLY A 80 -9.15 6.73 -13.61
N LYS A 81 -8.40 7.66 -14.22
CA LYS A 81 -7.31 7.35 -15.17
C LYS A 81 -6.19 6.59 -14.48
N ALA A 82 -5.73 7.09 -13.33
CA ALA A 82 -4.69 6.43 -12.54
C ALA A 82 -5.15 5.06 -12.01
N VAL A 83 -6.41 4.95 -11.59
CA VAL A 83 -7.00 3.65 -11.21
C VAL A 83 -6.97 2.65 -12.36
N ARG A 84 -7.32 3.08 -13.58
CA ARG A 84 -7.26 2.21 -14.77
C ARG A 84 -5.84 1.75 -15.05
N ALA A 85 -4.86 2.63 -14.98
CA ALA A 85 -3.45 2.28 -15.18
C ALA A 85 -2.97 1.19 -14.20
N LEU A 86 -3.36 1.28 -12.93
CA LEU A 86 -3.07 0.24 -11.94
C LEU A 86 -3.77 -1.08 -12.25
N LYS A 87 -5.04 -1.04 -12.69
CA LYS A 87 -5.79 -2.24 -13.08
C LYS A 87 -5.20 -2.91 -14.33
N ASP A 88 -4.76 -2.12 -15.31
CA ASP A 88 -4.08 -2.64 -16.52
C ASP A 88 -2.75 -3.34 -16.17
N ALA A 89 -2.17 -2.97 -15.03
CA ALA A 89 -1.02 -3.62 -14.44
C ALA A 89 -1.36 -4.82 -13.53
N ASN A 90 -2.60 -5.33 -13.59
CA ASN A 90 -3.12 -6.41 -12.74
C ASN A 90 -3.11 -6.09 -11.23
N ILE A 91 -3.10 -4.83 -10.86
CA ILE A 91 -3.20 -4.39 -9.47
C ILE A 91 -4.66 -4.01 -9.19
N LYS A 92 -5.28 -4.63 -8.20
CA LYS A 92 -6.60 -4.20 -7.73
C LYS A 92 -6.53 -2.74 -7.29
N ALA A 93 -7.43 -1.90 -7.79
CA ALA A 93 -7.38 -0.48 -7.50
C ALA A 93 -8.77 0.15 -7.47
N ARG A 94 -8.87 1.24 -6.72
CA ARG A 94 -10.05 2.11 -6.68
C ARG A 94 -9.64 3.56 -6.39
N THR A 95 -10.58 4.49 -6.54
CA THR A 95 -10.30 5.88 -6.20
C THR A 95 -10.15 6.08 -4.70
N LEU A 96 -9.27 7.01 -4.32
CA LEU A 96 -9.13 7.43 -2.92
C LEU A 96 -10.47 7.96 -2.39
N ALA A 97 -11.21 8.74 -3.18
CA ALA A 97 -12.52 9.27 -2.79
C ALA A 97 -13.50 8.16 -2.38
N SER A 98 -13.56 7.05 -3.12
CA SER A 98 -14.43 5.92 -2.78
C SER A 98 -14.01 5.23 -1.48
N PHE A 99 -12.71 5.14 -1.23
CA PHE A 99 -12.18 4.61 0.02
C PHE A 99 -12.54 5.53 1.21
N LEU A 100 -12.31 6.83 1.08
CA LEU A 100 -12.61 7.80 2.13
C LEU A 100 -14.10 7.84 2.47
N MET A 101 -14.97 7.72 1.47
CA MET A 101 -16.42 7.67 1.67
C MET A 101 -16.84 6.42 2.43
N GLN A 102 -16.30 5.26 2.10
CA GLN A 102 -16.61 4.00 2.79
C GLN A 102 -16.21 4.05 4.27
N TYR A 103 -15.09 4.67 4.61
CA TYR A 103 -14.55 4.71 5.97
C TYR A 103 -14.71 6.07 6.67
N ASP A 104 -15.62 6.91 6.19
CA ASP A 104 -15.90 8.22 6.78
C ASP A 104 -16.24 8.13 8.27
N GLY A 105 -17.01 7.14 8.66
CA GLY A 105 -17.36 6.89 10.05
C GLY A 105 -16.15 6.59 10.94
N VAL A 106 -15.17 5.84 10.41
CA VAL A 106 -13.91 5.53 11.12
C VAL A 106 -13.10 6.80 11.34
N ALA A 107 -12.94 7.62 10.29
CA ALA A 107 -12.22 8.90 10.38
C ALA A 107 -12.84 9.85 11.42
N ALA A 108 -14.17 9.82 11.55
CA ALA A 108 -14.92 10.62 12.53
C ALA A 108 -15.01 10.00 13.93
N GLY A 109 -14.32 8.87 14.17
CA GLY A 109 -14.36 8.14 15.44
C GLY A 109 -15.68 7.44 15.74
N ARG A 110 -16.55 7.27 14.73
CA ARG A 110 -17.83 6.56 14.84
C ARG A 110 -17.63 5.05 14.67
N GLY A 111 -18.61 4.30 15.13
CA GLY A 111 -18.61 2.84 15.01
C GLY A 111 -18.36 2.13 16.34
N THR A 112 -18.58 0.82 16.34
CA THR A 112 -18.38 -0.04 17.51
C THR A 112 -16.95 -0.59 17.55
N ASP A 113 -16.49 -1.01 18.73
CA ASP A 113 -15.19 -1.66 18.91
C ASP A 113 -15.11 -2.97 18.10
N LYS A 114 -16.21 -3.73 18.07
CA LYS A 114 -16.32 -4.94 17.25
C LYS A 114 -16.16 -4.62 15.76
N GLY A 115 -16.87 -3.62 15.25
CA GLY A 115 -16.77 -3.22 13.84
C GLY A 115 -15.35 -2.79 13.47
N ARG A 116 -14.67 -2.02 14.33
CA ARG A 116 -13.25 -1.66 14.12
C ARG A 116 -12.33 -2.87 14.15
N PHE A 117 -12.58 -3.82 15.05
CA PHE A 117 -11.81 -5.06 15.12
C PHE A 117 -11.95 -5.87 13.82
N ASP A 118 -13.17 -6.05 13.32
CA ASP A 118 -13.44 -6.79 12.09
C ASP A 118 -12.75 -6.13 10.88
N MET A 119 -12.80 -4.80 10.75
CA MET A 119 -12.08 -4.04 9.73
C MET A 119 -10.55 -4.21 9.84
N LYS A 120 -9.99 -4.19 11.06
CA LYS A 120 -8.56 -4.45 11.28
C LYS A 120 -8.16 -5.85 10.80
N GLN A 121 -9.00 -6.86 11.02
CA GLN A 121 -8.73 -8.22 10.54
C GLN A 121 -8.74 -8.28 9.01
N GLU A 122 -9.65 -7.58 8.35
CA GLU A 122 -9.71 -7.47 6.88
C GLU A 122 -8.42 -6.89 6.30
N TYR A 123 -7.83 -5.89 6.96
CA TYR A 123 -6.61 -5.20 6.49
C TYR A 123 -5.30 -5.80 7.00
N LYS A 124 -5.34 -6.80 7.86
CA LYS A 124 -4.15 -7.38 8.51
C LYS A 124 -3.06 -7.86 7.55
N ARG A 125 -3.48 -8.35 6.37
CA ARG A 125 -2.58 -8.84 5.32
C ARG A 125 -2.79 -8.08 4.00
N ARG A 126 -2.96 -6.78 4.10
CA ARG A 126 -3.17 -5.91 2.96
C ARG A 126 -2.17 -4.75 2.97
N LEU A 127 -1.60 -4.47 1.81
CA LEU A 127 -0.79 -3.29 1.54
C LEU A 127 -1.62 -2.33 0.68
N LEU A 128 -1.90 -1.14 1.18
CA LEU A 128 -2.48 -0.06 0.39
C LEU A 128 -1.37 0.75 -0.24
N VAL A 129 -1.40 0.88 -1.55
CA VAL A 129 -0.48 1.72 -2.33
C VAL A 129 -1.22 2.96 -2.79
N VAL A 130 -0.78 4.12 -2.34
CA VAL A 130 -1.34 5.42 -2.76
C VAL A 130 -0.49 5.96 -3.90
N ASP A 131 -1.00 5.83 -5.12
CA ASP A 131 -0.35 6.35 -6.32
C ASP A 131 -0.71 7.82 -6.57
N GLU A 132 0.17 8.55 -7.24
CA GLU A 132 0.00 9.99 -7.53
C GLU A 132 -0.31 10.84 -6.28
N SER A 133 0.34 10.55 -5.16
CA SER A 133 0.07 11.19 -3.87
C SER A 133 0.23 12.71 -3.88
N SER A 134 1.06 13.26 -4.78
CA SER A 134 1.23 14.70 -4.98
C SER A 134 -0.04 15.41 -5.48
N MET A 135 -0.97 14.68 -6.09
CA MET A 135 -2.25 15.21 -6.57
C MET A 135 -3.37 15.14 -5.52
N ILE A 136 -3.09 14.60 -4.35
CA ILE A 136 -4.07 14.42 -3.28
C ILE A 136 -4.08 15.68 -2.39
N ALA A 137 -5.27 16.24 -2.16
CA ALA A 137 -5.43 17.36 -1.24
C ALA A 137 -4.98 16.97 0.18
N THR A 138 -4.32 17.88 0.88
CA THR A 138 -3.81 17.66 2.24
C THR A 138 -4.89 17.13 3.18
N ARG A 139 -6.11 17.67 3.09
CA ARG A 139 -7.25 17.23 3.90
C ARG A 139 -7.60 15.75 3.66
N ASP A 140 -7.61 15.30 2.42
CA ASP A 140 -7.92 13.92 2.06
C ASP A 140 -6.80 12.97 2.49
N MET A 141 -5.55 13.38 2.36
CA MET A 141 -4.40 12.63 2.84
C MET A 141 -4.43 12.50 4.37
N GLN A 142 -4.74 13.55 5.10
CA GLN A 142 -4.90 13.50 6.56
C GLN A 142 -6.01 12.53 6.98
N LYS A 143 -7.16 12.60 6.31
CA LYS A 143 -8.28 11.69 6.56
C LYS A 143 -7.89 10.24 6.28
N PHE A 144 -7.22 9.99 5.15
CA PHE A 144 -6.71 8.67 4.79
C PHE A 144 -5.74 8.11 5.84
N LEU A 145 -4.75 8.90 6.25
CA LEU A 145 -3.78 8.47 7.26
C LEU A 145 -4.42 8.24 8.63
N THR A 146 -5.44 8.99 8.99
CA THR A 146 -6.23 8.75 10.21
C THR A 146 -6.94 7.40 10.16
N ILE A 147 -7.57 7.06 9.03
CA ILE A 147 -8.21 5.76 8.82
C ILE A 147 -7.15 4.64 8.88
N ALA A 148 -6.04 4.81 8.19
CA ALA A 148 -4.96 3.83 8.17
C ALA A 148 -4.38 3.59 9.57
N ASP A 149 -4.25 4.63 10.39
CA ASP A 149 -3.81 4.52 11.77
C ASP A 149 -4.81 3.73 12.62
N GLN A 150 -6.07 4.10 12.56
CA GLN A 150 -7.13 3.47 13.37
C GLN A 150 -7.36 2.00 13.01
N LEU A 151 -7.24 1.65 11.74
CA LEU A 151 -7.41 0.27 11.25
C LEU A 151 -6.10 -0.51 11.16
N ASN A 152 -4.99 0.07 11.56
CA ASN A 152 -3.65 -0.54 11.49
C ASN A 152 -3.30 -1.04 10.09
N ILE A 153 -3.56 -0.22 9.07
CA ILE A 153 -3.32 -0.54 7.67
C ILE A 153 -1.89 -0.21 7.28
N ARG A 154 -1.25 -1.12 6.56
CA ARG A 154 0.05 -0.87 5.92
C ARG A 154 -0.13 -0.02 4.67
N VAL A 155 0.67 1.05 4.54
CA VAL A 155 0.59 2.04 3.46
C VAL A 155 1.94 2.24 2.80
N LEU A 156 1.94 2.30 1.46
CA LEU A 156 3.04 2.72 0.59
C LEU A 156 2.60 3.92 -0.24
#